data_711a6232cfc18bdb15fca136e69a574c
#
_entry.id   711a6232cfc18bdb15fca136e69a574c
#
_cell.length_a   1.000
_cell.length_b   1.000
_cell.length_c   1.000
_cell.angle_alpha   90.00
_cell.angle_beta   90.00
_cell.angle_gamma   90.00
#
_symmetry.space_group_name_H-M   'P 1'
#
loop_
_entity.id
_entity.type
_entity.pdbx_description
1 polymer ?
#
loop_
_entity_poly.entity_id
_entity_poly.type
_entity_poly.pdbx_seq_one_letter_code
_entity_poly.pdbx_strand_id
1 'polypeptide(L)'
;MVVSKIMLTFAAENLIINRGKSHTKKLFNMKTSLFFALMEIANANPAGFTVDAKTLQPITKGYTVAMAETQNSFNADGLERVIKFAEHNTKVNAFGGWYDSKGNNFYFDATVIVDDLEAAKELGRINGQLAIFDLYNMEEIRL
;
A
#
# COMPACT_ATOMS: atom_id res chain seq x y z
N MET A 1 -2.99 20.33 -3.62
CA MET A 1 -2.11 19.25 -3.21
C MET A 1 -1.85 18.31 -4.38
N VAL A 2 -0.63 17.82 -4.51
CA VAL A 2 -0.20 16.95 -5.63
C VAL A 2 -1.01 15.66 -5.70
N VAL A 3 -1.31 15.03 -4.56
CA VAL A 3 -2.07 13.78 -4.46
C VAL A 3 -3.49 13.94 -5.02
N SER A 4 -4.21 14.98 -4.63
CA SER A 4 -5.58 15.26 -5.14
C SER A 4 -5.59 15.54 -6.64
N LYS A 5 -4.58 16.23 -7.15
CA LYS A 5 -4.46 16.54 -8.58
C LYS A 5 -4.20 15.29 -9.42
N ILE A 6 -3.37 14.37 -8.93
CA ILE A 6 -3.12 13.07 -9.57
C ILE A 6 -4.39 12.23 -9.60
N MET A 7 -5.16 12.19 -8.52
CA MET A 7 -6.43 11.48 -8.44
C MET A 7 -7.44 12.00 -9.47
N LEU A 8 -7.60 13.32 -9.59
CA LEU A 8 -8.51 13.93 -10.55
C LEU A 8 -8.13 13.63 -12.00
N THR A 9 -6.85 13.71 -12.35
CA THR A 9 -6.34 13.40 -13.68
C THR A 9 -6.60 11.93 -14.04
N PHE A 10 -6.33 11.03 -13.11
CA PHE A 10 -6.56 9.59 -13.31
C PHE A 10 -8.05 9.25 -13.46
N ALA A 11 -8.92 9.89 -12.70
CA ALA A 11 -10.38 9.74 -12.82
C ALA A 11 -10.90 10.20 -14.18
N ALA A 12 -10.41 11.33 -14.68
CA ALA A 12 -10.79 11.87 -15.99
C ALA A 12 -10.38 10.94 -17.13
N GLU A 13 -9.17 10.42 -17.11
CA GLU A 13 -8.68 9.46 -18.10
C GLU A 13 -9.51 8.16 -18.11
N ASN A 14 -9.88 7.68 -16.93
CA ASN A 14 -10.69 6.47 -16.81
C ASN A 14 -12.13 6.64 -17.32
N LEU A 15 -12.74 7.79 -17.15
CA LEU A 15 -14.05 8.09 -17.70
C LEU A 15 -14.06 8.02 -19.23
N ILE A 16 -12.95 8.35 -19.89
CA ILE A 16 -12.81 8.29 -21.35
C ILE A 16 -12.60 6.84 -21.83
N ILE A 17 -11.82 6.03 -21.12
CA ILE A 17 -11.47 4.66 -21.50
C ILE A 17 -12.62 3.67 -21.26
N ASN A 18 -13.52 3.97 -20.35
CA ASN A 18 -14.58 3.05 -19.90
C ASN A 18 -15.76 2.85 -20.88
N ARG A 19 -15.67 3.32 -22.12
CA ARG A 19 -16.75 3.19 -23.11
C ARG A 19 -16.79 1.90 -23.91
N GLY A 20 -15.96 0.89 -23.63
CA GLY A 20 -15.97 -0.35 -24.39
C GLY A 20 -15.45 -1.60 -23.70
N LYS A 21 -16.26 -2.63 -23.56
CA LYS A 21 -16.05 -4.07 -23.34
C LYS A 21 -15.83 -4.59 -21.89
N SER A 22 -16.60 -5.68 -21.57
CA SER A 22 -17.08 -5.99 -20.24
C SER A 22 -16.11 -6.63 -19.21
N HIS A 23 -15.17 -7.49 -19.58
CA HIS A 23 -14.37 -8.22 -18.59
C HIS A 23 -13.06 -7.50 -18.23
N THR A 24 -12.32 -7.07 -19.22
CA THR A 24 -11.12 -6.23 -19.06
C THR A 24 -11.45 -4.90 -18.40
N LYS A 25 -12.62 -4.35 -18.72
CA LYS A 25 -13.18 -3.14 -18.13
C LYS A 25 -13.44 -3.29 -16.62
N LYS A 26 -14.00 -4.43 -16.18
CA LYS A 26 -14.29 -4.70 -14.77
C LYS A 26 -13.00 -4.77 -13.94
N LEU A 27 -11.98 -5.49 -14.41
CA LEU A 27 -10.67 -5.58 -13.76
C LEU A 27 -9.96 -4.23 -13.71
N PHE A 28 -9.99 -3.48 -14.80
CA PHE A 28 -9.41 -2.14 -14.90
C PHE A 28 -10.10 -1.18 -13.92
N ASN A 29 -11.44 -1.21 -13.82
CA ASN A 29 -12.20 -0.40 -12.86
C ASN A 29 -11.89 -0.75 -11.41
N MET A 30 -11.71 -2.03 -11.08
CA MET A 30 -11.33 -2.47 -9.74
C MET A 30 -9.96 -1.95 -9.35
N LYS A 31 -8.97 -2.03 -10.22
CA LYS A 31 -7.62 -1.50 -10.00
C LYS A 31 -7.63 0.02 -9.80
N THR A 32 -8.36 0.71 -10.64
CA THR A 32 -8.52 2.15 -10.57
C THR A 32 -9.19 2.57 -9.26
N SER A 33 -10.25 1.88 -8.85
CA SER A 33 -10.93 2.12 -7.58
C SER A 33 -10.01 1.90 -6.38
N LEU A 34 -9.20 0.85 -6.41
CA LEU A 34 -8.21 0.56 -5.38
C LEU A 34 -7.14 1.66 -5.30
N PHE A 35 -6.63 2.08 -6.44
CA PHE A 35 -5.64 3.17 -6.52
C PHE A 35 -6.18 4.44 -5.86
N PHE A 36 -7.38 4.89 -6.25
CA PHE A 36 -7.97 6.10 -5.68
C PHE A 36 -8.28 5.96 -4.20
N ALA A 37 -8.81 4.82 -3.77
CA ALA A 37 -9.08 4.58 -2.36
C ALA A 37 -7.80 4.67 -1.51
N LEU A 38 -6.70 4.08 -1.96
CA LEU A 38 -5.43 4.15 -1.26
C LEU A 38 -4.83 5.57 -1.28
N MET A 39 -5.00 6.31 -2.36
CA MET A 39 -4.57 7.71 -2.42
C MET A 39 -5.37 8.58 -1.44
N GLU A 40 -6.66 8.37 -1.30
CA GLU A 40 -7.49 9.06 -0.30
C GLU A 40 -7.07 8.73 1.13
N ILE A 41 -6.82 7.45 1.40
CA ILE A 41 -6.32 7.00 2.71
C ILE A 41 -4.98 7.66 3.02
N ALA A 42 -4.06 7.69 2.07
CA ALA A 42 -2.76 8.33 2.21
C ALA A 42 -2.88 9.83 2.51
N ASN A 43 -3.75 10.52 1.78
CA ASN A 43 -3.98 11.95 1.98
C ASN A 43 -4.57 12.27 3.36
N ALA A 44 -5.41 11.39 3.88
CA ALA A 44 -6.02 11.53 5.20
C ALA A 44 -5.08 11.11 6.35
N ASN A 45 -4.03 10.33 6.07
CA ASN A 45 -3.14 9.75 7.08
C ASN A 45 -1.65 9.96 6.73
N PRO A 46 -1.17 11.21 6.71
CA PRO A 46 0.22 11.49 6.32
C PRO A 46 1.24 10.92 7.31
N ALA A 47 0.87 10.75 8.58
CA ALA A 47 1.75 10.13 9.58
C ALA A 47 1.95 8.63 9.37
N GLY A 48 1.11 7.99 8.56
CA GLY A 48 1.19 6.59 8.23
C GLY A 48 -0.15 5.87 8.34
N PHE A 49 -0.28 4.78 7.59
CA PHE A 49 -1.44 3.91 7.63
C PHE A 49 -1.04 2.46 7.36
N THR A 50 -1.85 1.55 7.84
CA THR A 50 -1.84 0.13 7.45
C THR A 50 -3.27 -0.33 7.34
N VAL A 51 -3.66 -0.82 6.17
CA VAL A 51 -5.03 -1.26 5.89
C VAL A 51 -5.04 -2.66 5.31
N ASP A 52 -6.12 -3.40 5.60
CA ASP A 52 -6.36 -4.72 5.02
C ASP A 52 -6.47 -4.61 3.49
N ALA A 53 -5.81 -5.52 2.77
CA ALA A 53 -5.75 -5.46 1.30
C ALA A 53 -7.11 -5.71 0.60
N LYS A 54 -8.05 -6.36 1.28
CA LYS A 54 -9.37 -6.67 0.72
C LYS A 54 -10.43 -5.66 1.13
N THR A 55 -10.44 -5.29 2.42
CA THR A 55 -11.48 -4.45 3.00
C THR A 55 -11.10 -2.98 3.08
N LEU A 56 -9.80 -2.66 3.00
CA LEU A 56 -9.22 -1.33 3.20
C LEU A 56 -9.52 -0.75 4.59
N GLN A 57 -9.92 -1.60 5.54
CA GLN A 57 -10.09 -1.18 6.93
C GLN A 57 -8.74 -1.09 7.65
N PRO A 58 -8.57 -0.12 8.55
CA PRO A 58 -7.36 -0.02 9.35
C PRO A 58 -7.07 -1.30 10.14
N ILE A 59 -5.81 -1.71 10.16
CA ILE A 59 -5.33 -2.83 10.97
C ILE A 59 -4.63 -2.25 12.19
N THR A 60 -5.06 -2.66 13.38
CA THR A 60 -4.62 -2.09 14.66
C THR A 60 -3.84 -3.06 15.54
N LYS A 61 -3.61 -4.27 15.08
CA LYS A 61 -2.85 -5.31 15.80
C LYS A 61 -2.08 -6.19 14.82
N GLY A 62 -1.08 -6.90 15.34
CA GLY A 62 -0.17 -7.73 14.56
C GLY A 62 1.08 -6.96 14.19
N TYR A 63 1.98 -7.62 13.48
CA TYR A 63 3.27 -7.07 13.05
C TYR A 63 3.28 -6.91 11.54
N THR A 64 3.63 -5.73 11.05
CA THR A 64 3.76 -5.53 9.61
C THR A 64 5.16 -5.85 9.15
N VAL A 65 5.25 -6.66 8.10
CA VAL A 65 6.51 -7.02 7.45
C VAL A 65 6.44 -6.57 5.99
N ALA A 66 7.23 -5.59 5.61
CA ALA A 66 7.25 -5.07 4.25
C ALA A 66 7.89 -6.06 3.28
N MET A 67 7.39 -6.07 2.04
CA MET A 67 7.99 -6.85 0.96
C MET A 67 9.16 -6.07 0.36
N ALA A 68 10.29 -6.76 0.14
CA ALA A 68 11.50 -6.14 -0.40
C ALA A 68 11.26 -5.54 -1.79
N GLU A 69 10.44 -6.19 -2.60
CA GLU A 69 10.17 -5.82 -3.98
C GLU A 69 9.41 -4.49 -4.13
N THR A 70 8.73 -4.05 -3.08
CA THR A 70 8.01 -2.76 -3.08
C THR A 70 8.76 -1.65 -2.35
N GLN A 71 9.99 -1.87 -1.94
CA GLN A 71 10.83 -0.82 -1.34
C GLN A 71 11.00 0.36 -2.30
N ASN A 72 11.07 1.56 -1.73
CA ASN A 72 11.25 2.80 -2.49
C ASN A 72 10.13 3.03 -3.53
N SER A 73 8.92 2.68 -3.20
CA SER A 73 7.73 2.96 -4.01
C SER A 73 7.12 4.28 -3.60
N PHE A 74 7.37 5.33 -4.39
CA PHE A 74 7.02 6.70 -4.06
C PHE A 74 5.84 7.21 -4.88
N ASN A 75 4.94 7.93 -4.22
CA ASN A 75 3.87 8.70 -4.85
C ASN A 75 2.97 7.83 -5.76
N ALA A 76 2.37 8.40 -6.78
CA ALA A 76 1.43 7.70 -7.66
C ALA A 76 2.06 6.52 -8.40
N ASP A 77 3.25 6.70 -8.97
CA ASP A 77 3.96 5.63 -9.67
C ASP A 77 4.34 4.50 -8.72
N GLY A 78 4.76 4.84 -7.51
CA GLY A 78 5.06 3.88 -6.46
C GLY A 78 3.82 3.09 -6.04
N LEU A 79 2.69 3.74 -5.90
CA LEU A 79 1.43 3.07 -5.55
C LEU A 79 0.98 2.11 -6.66
N GLU A 80 1.08 2.49 -7.91
CA GLU A 80 0.78 1.59 -9.04
C GLU A 80 1.65 0.32 -9.00
N ARG A 81 2.94 0.49 -8.72
CA ARG A 81 3.89 -0.61 -8.57
C ARG A 81 3.51 -1.54 -7.42
N VAL A 82 3.11 -0.99 -6.29
CA VAL A 82 2.67 -1.75 -5.10
C VAL A 82 1.40 -2.55 -5.40
N ILE A 83 0.42 -1.94 -6.03
CA ILE A 83 -0.84 -2.61 -6.42
C ILE A 83 -0.56 -3.75 -7.40
N LYS A 84 0.25 -3.50 -8.42
CA LYS A 84 0.64 -4.52 -9.40
C LYS A 84 1.36 -5.70 -8.75
N PHE A 85 2.26 -5.43 -7.82
CA PHE A 85 2.95 -6.48 -7.06
C PHE A 85 1.97 -7.32 -6.24
N ALA A 86 1.05 -6.68 -5.53
CA ALA A 86 0.06 -7.36 -4.70
C ALA A 86 -0.88 -8.27 -5.50
N GLU A 87 -1.20 -7.91 -6.74
CA GLU A 87 -2.02 -8.74 -7.64
C GLU A 87 -1.39 -10.09 -7.95
N HIS A 88 -0.07 -10.15 -8.00
CA HIS A 88 0.69 -11.34 -8.35
C HIS A 88 1.32 -12.04 -7.13
N ASN A 89 1.01 -11.58 -5.93
CA ASN A 89 1.57 -12.13 -4.70
C ASN A 89 0.51 -12.30 -3.63
N THR A 90 0.05 -13.54 -3.47
CA THR A 90 -1.02 -13.90 -2.54
C THR A 90 -0.64 -13.80 -1.06
N LYS A 91 0.63 -13.65 -0.74
CA LYS A 91 1.09 -13.44 0.64
C LYS A 91 0.79 -12.03 1.13
N VAL A 92 0.71 -11.05 0.24
CA VAL A 92 0.36 -9.68 0.60
C VAL A 92 -1.09 -9.64 1.09
N ASN A 93 -1.28 -9.21 2.33
CA ASN A 93 -2.60 -9.08 2.95
C ASN A 93 -2.90 -7.68 3.48
N ALA A 94 -1.96 -6.74 3.30
CA ALA A 94 -2.14 -5.35 3.71
C ALA A 94 -1.38 -4.39 2.80
N PHE A 95 -1.82 -3.14 2.81
CA PHE A 95 -1.11 -2.00 2.23
C PHE A 95 -0.73 -1.03 3.33
N GLY A 96 0.46 -0.48 3.24
CA GLY A 96 0.95 0.54 4.14
C GLY A 96 1.47 1.76 3.39
N GLY A 97 1.66 2.83 4.12
CA GLY A 97 2.30 4.02 3.59
C GLY A 97 2.53 5.10 4.62
N TRP A 98 3.37 6.04 4.30
CA TRP A 98 3.68 7.19 5.14
C TRP A 98 4.34 8.31 4.33
N TYR A 99 4.22 9.55 4.82
CA TYR A 99 4.80 10.72 4.18
C TYR A 99 6.16 11.06 4.79
N ASP A 100 7.17 11.14 3.94
CA ASP A 100 8.49 11.66 4.29
C ASP A 100 8.59 13.14 3.96
N SER A 101 8.55 13.98 4.98
CA SER A 101 8.63 15.43 4.82
C SER A 101 10.00 15.93 4.32
N LYS A 102 11.08 15.19 4.59
CA LYS A 102 12.42 15.55 4.15
C LYS A 102 12.58 15.34 2.65
N GLY A 103 12.11 14.20 2.16
CA GLY A 103 12.16 13.86 0.75
C GLY A 103 10.97 14.38 -0.05
N ASN A 104 9.95 14.89 0.62
CA ASN A 104 8.68 15.31 0.02
C ASN A 104 8.05 14.20 -0.83
N ASN A 105 8.08 12.97 -0.31
CA ASN A 105 7.54 11.79 -0.98
C ASN A 105 6.58 11.04 -0.05
N PHE A 106 5.55 10.46 -0.62
CA PHE A 106 4.72 9.49 0.06
C PHE A 106 5.18 8.07 -0.31
N TYR A 107 5.59 7.30 0.70
CA TYR A 107 5.98 5.90 0.51
C TYR A 107 4.76 5.00 0.58
N PHE A 108 4.71 4.01 -0.30
CA PHE A 108 3.73 2.93 -0.27
C PHE A 108 4.42 1.57 -0.19
N ASP A 109 3.82 0.64 0.53
CA ASP A 109 4.34 -0.71 0.72
C ASP A 109 3.24 -1.76 0.56
N ALA A 110 3.59 -2.86 -0.09
CA ALA A 110 2.86 -4.12 0.08
C ALA A 110 3.42 -4.83 1.30
N THR A 111 2.56 -5.25 2.22
CA THR A 111 2.98 -5.84 3.49
C THR A 111 2.28 -7.16 3.78
N VAL A 112 2.90 -7.93 4.66
CA VAL A 112 2.32 -9.12 5.28
C VAL A 112 2.10 -8.82 6.76
N ILE A 113 0.90 -9.03 7.24
CA ILE A 113 0.57 -8.94 8.67
C ILE A 113 0.75 -10.33 9.27
N VAL A 114 1.56 -10.42 10.31
CA VAL A 114 1.88 -11.66 11.01
C VAL A 114 1.54 -11.47 12.49
N ASP A 115 0.80 -12.41 13.07
CA ASP A 115 0.36 -12.29 14.47
C ASP A 115 1.45 -12.69 15.47
N ASP A 116 2.33 -13.61 15.11
CA ASP A 116 3.43 -14.08 15.95
C ASP A 116 4.70 -13.24 15.77
N LEU A 117 5.24 -12.74 16.87
CA LEU A 117 6.44 -11.87 16.85
C LEU A 117 7.66 -12.55 16.25
N GLU A 118 7.96 -13.78 16.65
CA GLU A 118 9.16 -14.47 16.17
C GLU A 118 9.04 -14.83 14.69
N ALA A 119 7.83 -15.25 14.25
CA ALA A 119 7.55 -15.48 12.83
C ALA A 119 7.68 -14.19 12.03
N ALA A 120 7.21 -13.08 12.55
CA ALA A 120 7.33 -11.76 11.91
C ALA A 120 8.81 -11.34 11.77
N LYS A 121 9.61 -11.52 12.82
CA LYS A 121 11.05 -11.23 12.79
C LYS A 121 11.77 -12.08 11.74
N GLU A 122 11.46 -13.37 11.70
CA GLU A 122 12.06 -14.28 10.71
C GLU A 122 11.70 -13.88 9.27
N LEU A 123 10.43 -13.59 9.02
CA LEU A 123 10.00 -13.13 7.71
C LEU A 123 10.66 -11.79 7.35
N GLY A 124 10.80 -10.90 8.31
CA GLY A 124 11.50 -9.63 8.11
C GLY A 124 12.95 -9.83 7.68
N ARG A 125 13.68 -10.75 8.33
CA ARG A 125 15.06 -11.10 7.96
C ARG A 125 15.12 -11.71 6.56
N ILE A 126 14.22 -12.61 6.23
CA ILE A 126 14.12 -13.23 4.90
C ILE A 126 13.89 -12.17 3.83
N ASN A 127 13.04 -11.17 4.14
CA ASN A 127 12.75 -10.06 3.23
C ASN A 127 13.83 -8.95 3.24
N GLY A 128 14.92 -9.13 3.96
CA GLY A 128 16.01 -8.15 4.03
C GLY A 128 15.62 -6.84 4.71
N GLN A 129 14.61 -6.87 5.57
CA GLN A 129 14.14 -5.70 6.30
C GLN A 129 15.04 -5.40 7.51
N LEU A 130 15.23 -4.11 7.82
CA LEU A 130 15.97 -3.68 9.02
C LEU A 130 15.08 -3.65 10.26
N ALA A 131 13.79 -3.62 10.06
CA ALA A 131 12.80 -3.54 11.12
C ALA A 131 11.44 -4.07 10.67
N ILE A 132 10.62 -4.43 11.63
CA ILE A 132 9.18 -4.67 11.47
C ILE A 132 8.44 -3.68 12.36
N PHE A 133 7.13 -3.55 12.20
CA PHE A 133 6.34 -2.61 12.98
C PHE A 133 5.24 -3.31 13.76
N ASP A 134 5.17 -3.03 15.07
CA ASP A 134 4.12 -3.50 15.96
C ASP A 134 2.94 -2.52 15.90
N LEU A 135 1.84 -2.95 15.30
CA LEU A 135 0.65 -2.11 15.13
C LEU A 135 -0.11 -1.85 16.42
N TYR A 136 -0.06 -2.77 17.37
CA TYR A 136 -0.74 -2.60 18.65
C TYR A 136 -0.07 -1.54 19.52
N ASN A 137 1.26 -1.64 19.66
CA ASN A 137 2.04 -0.70 20.46
C ASN A 137 2.51 0.53 19.67
N MET A 138 2.32 0.55 18.36
CA MET A 138 2.77 1.61 17.47
C MET A 138 4.29 1.84 17.58
N GLU A 139 5.06 0.76 17.53
CA GLU A 139 6.52 0.75 17.72
C GLU A 139 7.25 0.00 16.60
N GLU A 140 8.39 0.55 16.22
CA GLU A 140 9.34 -0.13 15.33
C GLU A 140 10.15 -1.14 16.15
N ILE A 141 10.28 -2.36 15.63
CA ILE A 141 11.11 -3.42 16.20
C ILE A 141 12.28 -3.68 15.25
N ARG A 142 13.48 -3.36 15.68
CA ARG A 142 14.71 -3.64 14.94
C ARG A 142 15.02 -5.12 14.91
N LEU A 143 15.49 -5.58 13.75
CA LEU A 143 15.86 -6.98 13.51
C LEU A 143 17.35 -7.24 13.70
#